data_c1bea46b16197bb137752c4620937838
#
_entry.id   c1bea46b16197bb137752c4620937838
#
_cell.length_a   1.000
_cell.length_b   1.000
_cell.length_c   1.000
_cell.angle_alpha   90.00
_cell.angle_beta   90.00
_cell.angle_gamma   90.00
#
_symmetry.space_group_name_H-M   'P 1'
#
loop_
_entity.id
_entity.type
_entity.pdbx_description
1 polymer ?
#
loop_
_entity_poly.entity_id
_entity_poly.type
_entity_poly.pdbx_seq_one_letter_code
_entity_poly.pdbx_strand_id
1 'polypeptide(L)'
;MFRDSDIVLQANHITKVYPASGKRSLTACNDISLNVYKGKTLGIVGESGCGKSTFVRMLMQLENPTRGEILYHGKDLLGVSGPEKRNNRRHMQMVYQDPLASFDPKMKIIDILTEPLLNFGMLKKADKAVKAKELLKMVDLSEEFLYRYPHNMSGGQRQRVSIARALSLEPEILVCDEATSALDVSIQKNVIELLVRLQKEKNISIVFICHDIALVQSFAHQLAVMYLGNIVEVIPGEEVAQYACHPYTQALLGALFSIHMEPGTKIESIEGEVPSPLEVPSGCPFQDRCNYCTEECRSQKPELKKISEGHLAACRMAADWQRREAAAV
;
A
#
# COMPACT_ATOMS: atom_id res chain seq x y z
N MET A 1 14.39 10.63 -8.66
CA MET A 1 14.93 9.59 -9.54
C MET A 1 15.04 8.30 -8.74
N PHE A 2 14.52 7.18 -9.22
CA PHE A 2 14.60 5.86 -8.58
C PHE A 2 15.84 5.15 -9.11
N ARG A 3 16.77 4.74 -8.22
CA ARG A 3 17.98 4.03 -8.60
C ARG A 3 17.93 2.60 -8.08
N ASP A 4 18.43 1.65 -8.83
CA ASP A 4 18.47 0.25 -8.41
C ASP A 4 19.26 0.04 -7.11
N SER A 5 20.29 0.89 -6.87
CA SER A 5 21.05 0.90 -5.61
C SER A 5 20.23 1.26 -4.37
N ASP A 6 19.09 1.90 -4.54
CA ASP A 6 18.23 2.40 -3.47
C ASP A 6 17.06 1.45 -3.16
N ILE A 7 17.01 0.29 -3.81
CA ILE A 7 15.98 -0.73 -3.56
C ILE A 7 16.24 -1.40 -2.21
N VAL A 8 15.28 -1.29 -1.30
CA VAL A 8 15.33 -1.93 0.03
C VAL A 8 14.52 -3.23 0.07
N LEU A 9 13.41 -3.28 -0.67
CA LEU A 9 12.58 -4.49 -0.78
C LEU A 9 12.15 -4.66 -2.23
N GLN A 10 12.27 -5.87 -2.75
CA GLN A 10 11.94 -6.22 -4.11
C GLN A 10 11.03 -7.44 -4.13
N ALA A 11 9.93 -7.35 -4.84
CA ALA A 11 9.06 -8.46 -5.18
C ALA A 11 9.27 -8.81 -6.65
N ASN A 12 9.58 -10.06 -6.95
CA ASN A 12 9.82 -10.54 -8.31
C ASN A 12 8.86 -11.67 -8.64
N HIS A 13 8.01 -11.43 -9.65
CA HIS A 13 7.08 -12.42 -10.20
C HIS A 13 6.17 -13.10 -9.15
N ILE A 14 5.72 -12.32 -8.16
CA ILE A 14 4.89 -12.81 -7.06
C ILE A 14 3.52 -13.24 -7.56
N THR A 15 3.23 -14.52 -7.34
CA THR A 15 1.92 -15.11 -7.62
C THR A 15 1.37 -15.75 -6.35
N LYS A 16 0.09 -15.50 -6.05
CA LYS A 16 -0.64 -16.14 -4.96
C LYS A 16 -1.94 -16.73 -5.44
N VAL A 17 -2.06 -18.03 -5.28
CA VAL A 17 -3.25 -18.79 -5.62
C VAL A 17 -3.78 -19.49 -4.38
N TYR A 18 -5.06 -19.34 -4.11
CA TYR A 18 -5.78 -20.06 -3.07
C TYR A 18 -6.65 -21.16 -3.68
N PRO A 19 -6.69 -22.37 -3.09
CA PRO A 19 -7.66 -23.37 -3.48
C PRO A 19 -9.07 -22.88 -3.15
N ALA A 20 -10.00 -23.04 -4.09
CA ALA A 20 -11.42 -22.78 -3.90
C ALA A 20 -12.23 -24.06 -4.03
N SER A 21 -13.52 -24.02 -3.71
CA SER A 21 -14.38 -25.20 -3.74
C SER A 21 -14.43 -25.84 -5.13
N GLY A 22 -14.26 -27.14 -5.21
CA GLY A 22 -14.19 -27.93 -6.44
C GLY A 22 -12.81 -27.85 -7.10
N LYS A 23 -12.77 -27.76 -8.43
CA LYS A 23 -11.52 -27.61 -9.23
C LYS A 23 -11.14 -26.15 -9.46
N ARG A 24 -11.82 -25.19 -8.79
CA ARG A 24 -11.57 -23.76 -8.97
C ARG A 24 -10.41 -23.30 -8.09
N SER A 25 -9.75 -22.23 -8.50
CA SER A 25 -8.71 -21.55 -7.74
C SER A 25 -8.93 -20.04 -7.81
N LEU A 26 -8.61 -19.35 -6.72
CA LEU A 26 -8.64 -17.89 -6.65
C LEU A 26 -7.22 -17.37 -6.78
N THR A 27 -6.94 -16.62 -7.83
CA THR A 27 -5.65 -15.94 -8.03
C THR A 27 -5.72 -14.54 -7.43
N ALA A 28 -5.18 -14.39 -6.22
CA ALA A 28 -5.19 -13.11 -5.51
C ALA A 28 -4.08 -12.16 -5.98
N CYS A 29 -2.94 -12.71 -6.41
CA CYS A 29 -1.84 -11.96 -7.02
C CYS A 29 -1.32 -12.76 -8.21
N ASN A 30 -1.08 -12.10 -9.32
CA ASN A 30 -0.73 -12.74 -10.59
C ASN A 30 0.48 -12.04 -11.21
N ASP A 31 1.65 -12.62 -11.01
CA ASP A 31 2.91 -12.17 -11.62
C ASP A 31 3.27 -10.71 -11.28
N ILE A 32 3.23 -10.36 -10.00
CA ILE A 32 3.52 -9.00 -9.53
C ILE A 32 5.01 -8.81 -9.33
N SER A 33 5.57 -7.78 -9.97
CA SER A 33 6.94 -7.30 -9.74
C SER A 33 6.90 -5.83 -9.36
N LEU A 34 7.39 -5.49 -8.14
CA LEU A 34 7.41 -4.14 -7.59
C LEU A 34 8.64 -3.94 -6.69
N ASN A 35 9.16 -2.72 -6.67
CA ASN A 35 10.28 -2.30 -5.83
C ASN A 35 9.85 -1.26 -4.80
N VAL A 36 10.41 -1.37 -3.59
CA VAL A 36 10.32 -0.34 -2.55
C VAL A 36 11.69 0.31 -2.42
N TYR A 37 11.72 1.62 -2.59
CA TYR A 37 12.96 2.40 -2.56
C TYR A 37 13.19 3.06 -1.20
N LYS A 38 14.43 3.15 -0.78
CA LYS A 38 14.86 3.74 0.50
C LYS A 38 14.33 5.17 0.65
N GLY A 39 13.69 5.41 1.79
CA GLY A 39 13.14 6.73 2.12
C GLY A 39 12.07 7.22 1.16
N LYS A 40 11.41 6.35 0.39
CA LYS A 40 10.35 6.70 -0.55
C LYS A 40 9.02 6.04 -0.14
N THR A 41 7.94 6.63 -0.62
CA THR A 41 6.59 6.09 -0.43
C THR A 41 6.11 5.45 -1.72
N LEU A 42 5.82 4.14 -1.68
CA LEU A 42 5.09 3.40 -2.70
C LEU A 42 3.61 3.35 -2.30
N GLY A 43 2.75 3.98 -3.08
CA GLY A 43 1.31 3.84 -2.96
C GLY A 43 0.81 2.63 -3.75
N ILE A 44 -0.08 1.82 -3.18
CA ILE A 44 -0.76 0.72 -3.89
C ILE A 44 -2.25 0.98 -3.83
N VAL A 45 -2.85 1.24 -4.99
CA VAL A 45 -4.27 1.58 -5.09
C VAL A 45 -5.04 0.59 -5.97
N GLY A 46 -6.34 0.52 -5.76
CA GLY A 46 -7.26 -0.32 -6.52
C GLY A 46 -8.51 -0.64 -5.73
N GLU A 47 -9.52 -1.20 -6.39
CA GLU A 47 -10.80 -1.56 -5.78
C GLU A 47 -10.64 -2.62 -4.68
N SER A 48 -11.64 -2.70 -3.78
CA SER A 48 -11.65 -3.72 -2.71
C SER A 48 -11.59 -5.13 -3.31
N GLY A 49 -10.83 -6.01 -2.68
CA GLY A 49 -10.68 -7.41 -3.14
C GLY A 49 -9.71 -7.62 -4.31
N CYS A 50 -9.06 -6.58 -4.85
CA CYS A 50 -8.12 -6.74 -5.98
C CYS A 50 -6.78 -7.40 -5.62
N GLY A 51 -6.52 -7.72 -4.32
CA GLY A 51 -5.32 -8.44 -3.87
C GLY A 51 -4.28 -7.63 -3.10
N LYS A 52 -4.48 -6.33 -2.86
CA LYS A 52 -3.51 -5.42 -2.19
C LYS A 52 -3.02 -5.95 -0.85
N SER A 53 -3.94 -6.26 0.07
CA SER A 53 -3.59 -6.75 1.41
C SER A 53 -2.94 -8.14 1.36
N THR A 54 -3.32 -9.00 0.41
CA THR A 54 -2.64 -10.29 0.18
C THR A 54 -1.19 -10.07 -0.26
N PHE A 55 -0.95 -9.16 -1.21
CA PHE A 55 0.39 -8.83 -1.67
C PHE A 55 1.27 -8.32 -0.51
N VAL A 56 0.75 -7.39 0.28
CA VAL A 56 1.50 -6.84 1.41
C VAL A 56 1.76 -7.87 2.51
N ARG A 57 0.82 -8.77 2.80
CA ARG A 57 1.05 -9.86 3.76
C ARG A 57 2.21 -10.75 3.33
N MET A 58 2.41 -10.96 2.04
CA MET A 58 3.57 -11.69 1.53
C MET A 58 4.86 -10.89 1.71
N LEU A 59 4.87 -9.58 1.42
CA LEU A 59 6.03 -8.70 1.68
C LEU A 59 6.44 -8.72 3.16
N MET A 60 5.46 -8.78 4.08
CA MET A 60 5.67 -8.83 5.52
C MET A 60 6.00 -10.23 6.06
N GLN A 61 6.19 -11.22 5.22
CA GLN A 61 6.40 -12.63 5.61
C GLN A 61 5.29 -13.19 6.53
N LEU A 62 4.06 -12.65 6.44
CA LEU A 62 2.88 -13.17 7.14
C LEU A 62 2.26 -14.31 6.36
N GLU A 63 2.50 -14.34 5.06
CA GLU A 63 2.02 -15.35 4.13
C GLU A 63 3.10 -15.65 3.08
N ASN A 64 3.15 -16.88 2.58
CA ASN A 64 4.09 -17.23 1.52
C ASN A 64 3.41 -17.11 0.15
N PRO A 65 4.08 -16.59 -0.88
CA PRO A 65 3.60 -16.66 -2.25
C PRO A 65 3.54 -18.13 -2.75
N THR A 66 2.76 -18.37 -3.78
CA THR A 66 2.75 -19.66 -4.49
C THR A 66 3.94 -19.79 -5.43
N ARG A 67 4.37 -18.64 -5.99
CA ARG A 67 5.56 -18.51 -6.87
C ARG A 67 6.16 -17.12 -6.70
N GLY A 68 7.42 -16.98 -7.17
CA GLY A 68 8.17 -15.75 -7.13
C GLY A 68 9.07 -15.66 -5.90
N GLU A 69 9.79 -14.56 -5.77
CA GLU A 69 10.73 -14.31 -4.69
C GLU A 69 10.55 -12.91 -4.11
N ILE A 70 10.90 -12.75 -2.84
CA ILE A 70 10.90 -11.45 -2.15
C ILE A 70 12.29 -11.23 -1.57
N LEU A 71 12.96 -10.18 -2.04
CA LEU A 71 14.31 -9.86 -1.64
C LEU A 71 14.33 -8.62 -0.73
N TYR A 72 14.94 -8.72 0.43
CA TYR A 72 15.24 -7.61 1.33
C TYR A 72 16.74 -7.35 1.32
N HIS A 73 17.17 -6.19 0.84
CA HIS A 73 18.57 -5.89 0.55
C HIS A 73 19.27 -6.99 -0.29
N GLY A 74 18.56 -7.48 -1.30
CA GLY A 74 19.07 -8.54 -2.19
C GLY A 74 19.10 -9.94 -1.59
N LYS A 75 18.63 -10.16 -0.34
CA LYS A 75 18.53 -11.47 0.31
C LYS A 75 17.11 -12.00 0.26
N ASP A 76 16.95 -13.26 -0.10
CA ASP A 76 15.63 -13.90 -0.14
C ASP A 76 15.02 -13.99 1.27
N LEU A 77 13.79 -13.49 1.39
CA LEU A 77 13.01 -13.54 2.62
C LEU A 77 12.26 -14.86 2.83
N LEU A 78 12.07 -15.66 1.78
CA LEU A 78 11.21 -16.85 1.83
C LEU A 78 11.93 -18.05 2.43
N GLY A 79 13.26 -18.14 2.24
CA GLY A 79 14.09 -19.25 2.72
C GLY A 79 14.66 -19.08 4.14
N VAL A 80 14.36 -17.97 4.83
CA VAL A 80 15.03 -17.65 6.10
C VAL A 80 14.49 -18.42 7.30
N SER A 81 15.39 -18.71 8.26
CA SER A 81 15.06 -19.39 9.53
C SER A 81 14.23 -18.52 10.49
N GLY A 82 13.66 -19.13 11.52
CA GLY A 82 12.86 -18.45 12.53
C GLY A 82 13.54 -17.24 13.19
N PRO A 83 14.79 -17.35 13.68
CA PRO A 83 15.53 -16.22 14.26
C PRO A 83 15.77 -15.07 13.26
N GLU A 84 16.16 -15.39 12.03
CA GLU A 84 16.38 -14.41 10.97
C GLU A 84 15.06 -13.75 10.52
N LYS A 85 14.00 -14.54 10.36
CA LYS A 85 12.65 -14.04 10.09
C LYS A 85 12.18 -13.08 11.19
N ARG A 86 12.46 -13.38 12.47
CA ARG A 86 12.16 -12.50 13.59
C ARG A 86 12.94 -11.19 13.48
N ASN A 87 14.23 -11.25 13.13
CA ASN A 87 15.06 -10.06 12.93
C ASN A 87 14.57 -9.21 11.77
N ASN A 88 14.22 -9.80 10.63
CA ASN A 88 13.67 -9.08 9.47
C ASN A 88 12.37 -8.35 9.84
N ARG A 89 11.50 -8.98 10.63
CA ARG A 89 10.26 -8.36 11.13
C ARG A 89 10.50 -7.14 12.03
N ARG A 90 11.65 -7.02 12.68
CA ARG A 90 12.02 -5.82 13.43
C ARG A 90 12.18 -4.63 12.47
N HIS A 91 12.77 -4.85 11.32
CA HIS A 91 13.06 -3.81 10.33
C HIS A 91 11.87 -3.51 9.40
N MET A 92 10.87 -4.38 9.39
CA MET A 92 9.66 -4.22 8.61
C MET A 92 8.44 -4.27 9.54
N GLN A 93 7.76 -3.15 9.71
CA GLN A 93 6.61 -3.03 10.61
C GLN A 93 5.34 -2.68 9.85
N MET A 94 4.19 -3.00 10.44
CA MET A 94 2.89 -2.82 9.80
C MET A 94 1.92 -2.06 10.70
N VAL A 95 1.22 -1.11 10.12
CA VAL A 95 0.07 -0.42 10.70
C VAL A 95 -1.18 -0.98 10.01
N TYR A 96 -2.09 -1.53 10.80
CA TYR A 96 -3.29 -2.19 10.31
C TYR A 96 -4.45 -1.21 10.15
N GLN A 97 -5.44 -1.60 9.35
CA GLN A 97 -6.68 -0.86 9.10
C GLN A 97 -7.45 -0.58 10.40
N ASP A 98 -7.60 -1.59 11.26
CA ASP A 98 -8.20 -1.44 12.58
C ASP A 98 -7.13 -1.55 13.68
N PRO A 99 -6.75 -0.41 14.31
CA PRO A 99 -5.81 -0.43 15.42
C PRO A 99 -6.29 -1.27 16.61
N LEU A 100 -7.62 -1.30 16.88
CA LEU A 100 -8.15 -2.06 18.02
C LEU A 100 -7.94 -3.56 17.84
N ALA A 101 -8.06 -4.08 16.63
CA ALA A 101 -7.79 -5.50 16.36
C ALA A 101 -6.32 -5.89 16.61
N SER A 102 -5.41 -4.91 16.62
CA SER A 102 -3.97 -5.12 16.85
C SER A 102 -3.53 -4.92 18.30
N PHE A 103 -4.40 -4.36 19.16
CA PHE A 103 -4.11 -4.08 20.56
C PHE A 103 -4.78 -5.10 21.49
N ASP A 104 -4.10 -5.48 22.57
CA ASP A 104 -4.78 -6.13 23.69
C ASP A 104 -5.62 -5.06 24.42
N PRO A 105 -6.96 -5.18 24.46
CA PRO A 105 -7.83 -4.18 25.07
C PRO A 105 -7.65 -4.01 26.59
N LYS A 106 -6.98 -4.97 27.23
CA LYS A 106 -6.63 -4.95 28.66
C LYS A 106 -5.32 -4.25 28.96
N MET A 107 -4.51 -3.94 27.93
CA MET A 107 -3.24 -3.25 28.08
C MET A 107 -3.43 -1.73 28.08
N LYS A 108 -2.65 -1.02 28.91
CA LYS A 108 -2.55 0.43 28.87
C LYS A 108 -1.66 0.85 27.67
N ILE A 109 -1.81 2.10 27.23
CA ILE A 109 -1.02 2.64 26.10
C ILE A 109 0.49 2.53 26.34
N ILE A 110 0.96 2.77 27.56
CA ILE A 110 2.37 2.59 27.93
C ILE A 110 2.84 1.16 27.63
N ASP A 111 2.02 0.16 27.92
CA ASP A 111 2.37 -1.24 27.71
C ASP A 111 2.35 -1.58 26.22
N ILE A 112 1.32 -1.13 25.47
CA ILE A 112 1.18 -1.31 24.03
C ILE A 112 2.39 -0.73 23.27
N LEU A 113 2.81 0.48 23.63
CA LEU A 113 3.94 1.15 22.97
C LEU A 113 5.29 0.49 23.24
N THR A 114 5.47 -0.06 24.43
CA THR A 114 6.77 -0.59 24.86
C THR A 114 6.90 -2.09 24.75
N GLU A 115 5.80 -2.82 24.52
CA GLU A 115 5.80 -4.27 24.33
C GLU A 115 6.77 -4.74 23.24
N PRO A 116 6.80 -4.15 22.01
CA PRO A 116 7.74 -4.60 21.00
C PRO A 116 9.20 -4.46 21.44
N LEU A 117 9.54 -3.34 22.08
CA LEU A 117 10.89 -3.08 22.56
C LEU A 117 11.34 -4.07 23.65
N LEU A 118 10.42 -4.41 24.59
CA LEU A 118 10.68 -5.40 25.62
C LEU A 118 10.87 -6.80 25.03
N ASN A 119 10.03 -7.16 24.05
CA ASN A 119 10.08 -8.45 23.37
C ASN A 119 11.37 -8.65 22.57
N PHE A 120 11.96 -7.58 22.05
CA PHE A 120 13.25 -7.61 21.37
C PHE A 120 14.45 -7.35 22.30
N GLY A 121 14.22 -7.17 23.61
CA GLY A 121 15.28 -6.91 24.59
C GLY A 121 15.95 -5.53 24.43
N MET A 122 15.28 -4.60 23.76
CA MET A 122 15.80 -3.25 23.46
C MET A 122 15.47 -2.22 24.55
N LEU A 123 14.66 -2.57 25.53
CA LEU A 123 14.22 -1.68 26.61
C LEU A 123 14.25 -2.40 27.95
N LYS A 124 14.72 -1.73 29.00
CA LYS A 124 14.58 -2.21 30.39
C LYS A 124 13.21 -1.77 30.93
N LYS A 125 12.65 -2.58 31.84
CA LYS A 125 11.35 -2.28 32.48
C LYS A 125 11.33 -0.92 33.18
N ALA A 126 12.46 -0.49 33.77
CA ALA A 126 12.58 0.79 34.46
C ALA A 126 12.41 1.99 33.50
N ASP A 127 12.76 1.86 32.22
CA ASP A 127 12.79 2.95 31.25
C ASP A 127 11.47 3.07 30.45
N LYS A 128 10.48 2.20 30.72
CA LYS A 128 9.20 2.15 30.00
C LYS A 128 8.52 3.51 29.91
N ALA A 129 8.39 4.22 31.04
CA ALA A 129 7.65 5.47 31.08
C ALA A 129 8.33 6.56 30.25
N VAL A 130 9.66 6.65 30.31
CA VAL A 130 10.44 7.61 29.52
C VAL A 130 10.28 7.32 28.04
N LYS A 131 10.48 6.06 27.61
CA LYS A 131 10.37 5.68 26.19
C LYS A 131 8.96 5.85 25.65
N ALA A 132 7.94 5.50 26.42
CA ALA A 132 6.56 5.67 25.99
C ALA A 132 6.17 7.15 25.83
N LYS A 133 6.69 8.07 26.67
CA LYS A 133 6.50 9.52 26.48
C LYS A 133 7.14 10.03 25.18
N GLU A 134 8.36 9.59 24.87
CA GLU A 134 9.02 9.91 23.61
C GLU A 134 8.19 9.46 22.40
N LEU A 135 7.66 8.23 22.48
CA LEU A 135 6.83 7.66 21.39
C LEU A 135 5.51 8.41 21.23
N LEU A 136 4.84 8.82 22.32
CA LEU A 136 3.62 9.65 22.22
C LEU A 136 3.94 11.03 21.63
N LYS A 137 5.01 11.66 22.07
CA LYS A 137 5.44 12.97 21.53
C LYS A 137 5.74 12.89 20.03
N MET A 138 6.36 11.82 19.57
CA MET A 138 6.67 11.60 18.14
C MET A 138 5.42 11.63 17.25
N VAL A 139 4.26 11.21 17.78
CA VAL A 139 2.99 11.18 17.07
C VAL A 139 2.01 12.27 17.53
N ASP A 140 2.50 13.34 18.15
CA ASP A 140 1.76 14.50 18.62
C ASP A 140 0.60 14.14 19.59
N LEU A 141 0.87 13.21 20.50
CA LEU A 141 -0.05 12.86 21.60
C LEU A 141 0.49 13.30 22.96
N SER A 142 -0.41 13.76 23.83
CA SER A 142 -0.08 14.16 25.19
C SER A 142 0.34 12.96 26.06
N GLU A 143 1.26 13.19 26.99
CA GLU A 143 1.70 12.18 27.98
C GLU A 143 0.56 11.65 28.85
N GLU A 144 -0.53 12.38 29.02
CA GLU A 144 -1.72 11.94 29.78
C GLU A 144 -2.36 10.66 29.23
N PHE A 145 -2.08 10.29 27.95
CA PHE A 145 -2.55 9.05 27.35
C PHE A 145 -1.84 7.80 27.83
N LEU A 146 -0.68 7.92 28.47
CA LEU A 146 0.15 6.77 28.91
C LEU A 146 -0.62 5.69 29.67
N TYR A 147 -1.48 6.11 30.57
CA TYR A 147 -2.20 5.20 31.47
C TYR A 147 -3.65 4.94 31.05
N ARG A 148 -4.07 5.49 29.89
CA ARG A 148 -5.40 5.19 29.32
C ARG A 148 -5.40 3.83 28.63
N TYR A 149 -6.59 3.32 28.40
CA TYR A 149 -6.84 2.12 27.60
C TYR A 149 -7.25 2.49 26.17
N PRO A 150 -7.05 1.63 25.18
CA PRO A 150 -7.40 1.92 23.78
C PRO A 150 -8.87 2.33 23.57
N HIS A 151 -9.80 1.73 24.31
CA HIS A 151 -11.22 2.04 24.20
C HIS A 151 -11.59 3.47 24.69
N ASN A 152 -10.71 4.12 25.45
CA ASN A 152 -10.89 5.50 25.95
C ASN A 152 -10.26 6.55 25.01
N MET A 153 -10.00 6.19 23.75
CA MET A 153 -9.34 7.05 22.77
C MET A 153 -10.20 7.17 21.50
N SER A 154 -10.09 8.32 20.81
CA SER A 154 -10.70 8.49 19.48
C SER A 154 -10.02 7.61 18.41
N GLY A 155 -10.68 7.41 17.26
CA GLY A 155 -10.11 6.64 16.14
C GLY A 155 -8.74 7.15 15.71
N GLY A 156 -8.60 8.46 15.48
CA GLY A 156 -7.34 9.07 15.10
C GLY A 156 -6.25 8.99 16.17
N GLN A 157 -6.61 9.06 17.47
CA GLN A 157 -5.67 8.85 18.56
C GLN A 157 -5.16 7.41 18.59
N ARG A 158 -6.04 6.43 18.43
CA ARG A 158 -5.68 5.00 18.32
C ARG A 158 -4.75 4.76 17.14
N GLN A 159 -5.04 5.38 15.99
CA GLN A 159 -4.19 5.27 14.80
C GLN A 159 -2.80 5.83 15.04
N ARG A 160 -2.67 6.99 15.69
CA ARG A 160 -1.38 7.56 16.07
C ARG A 160 -0.61 6.65 17.04
N VAL A 161 -1.27 6.01 18.00
CA VAL A 161 -0.66 5.01 18.89
C VAL A 161 -0.17 3.79 18.09
N SER A 162 -0.93 3.31 17.11
CA SER A 162 -0.53 2.20 16.23
C SER A 162 0.72 2.55 15.42
N ILE A 163 0.79 3.76 14.88
CA ILE A 163 1.97 4.28 14.19
C ILE A 163 3.16 4.35 15.15
N ALA A 164 2.98 4.91 16.35
CA ALA A 164 4.05 5.01 17.36
C ALA A 164 4.57 3.64 17.78
N ARG A 165 3.68 2.65 17.95
CA ARG A 165 4.04 1.26 18.26
C ARG A 165 4.87 0.64 17.15
N ALA A 166 4.46 0.79 15.90
CA ALA A 166 5.21 0.28 14.76
C ALA A 166 6.60 0.92 14.66
N LEU A 167 6.68 2.25 14.88
CA LEU A 167 7.93 2.99 14.82
C LEU A 167 8.83 2.82 16.06
N SER A 168 8.35 2.20 17.14
CA SER A 168 9.14 1.97 18.35
C SER A 168 10.40 1.15 18.08
N LEU A 169 10.35 0.22 17.13
CA LEU A 169 11.48 -0.64 16.73
C LEU A 169 12.42 0.01 15.72
N GLU A 170 12.17 1.28 15.34
CA GLU A 170 12.94 2.02 14.34
C GLU A 170 13.05 1.24 13.01
N PRO A 171 11.92 0.87 12.40
CA PRO A 171 11.91 0.07 11.18
C PRO A 171 12.45 0.85 9.99
N GLU A 172 13.03 0.15 9.02
CA GLU A 172 13.41 0.69 7.73
C GLU A 172 12.21 0.78 6.76
N ILE A 173 11.25 -0.15 6.91
CA ILE A 173 10.04 -0.21 6.08
C ILE A 173 8.82 -0.19 7.00
N LEU A 174 7.90 0.74 6.71
CA LEU A 174 6.60 0.83 7.34
C LEU A 174 5.52 0.54 6.30
N VAL A 175 4.72 -0.48 6.55
CA VAL A 175 3.56 -0.82 5.73
C VAL A 175 2.31 -0.28 6.39
N CYS A 176 1.50 0.46 5.66
CA CYS A 176 0.22 1.01 6.10
C CYS A 176 -0.89 0.36 5.27
N ASP A 177 -1.58 -0.63 5.84
CA ASP A 177 -2.69 -1.32 5.18
C ASP A 177 -4.00 -0.63 5.53
N GLU A 178 -4.52 0.19 4.60
CA GLU A 178 -5.74 1.00 4.75
C GLU A 178 -5.80 1.80 6.06
N ALA A 179 -4.64 2.27 6.52
CA ALA A 179 -4.44 2.87 7.84
C ALA A 179 -5.28 4.14 8.11
N THR A 180 -5.99 4.65 7.12
CA THR A 180 -6.80 5.88 7.24
C THR A 180 -8.24 5.71 6.79
N SER A 181 -8.65 4.54 6.27
CA SER A 181 -9.95 4.32 5.66
C SER A 181 -11.15 4.47 6.61
N ALA A 182 -10.94 4.23 7.91
CA ALA A 182 -11.97 4.34 8.95
C ALA A 182 -11.98 5.72 9.67
N LEU A 183 -11.25 6.72 9.13
CA LEU A 183 -11.11 8.04 9.74
C LEU A 183 -11.84 9.11 8.93
N ASP A 184 -12.35 10.12 9.62
CA ASP A 184 -12.90 11.33 8.98
C ASP A 184 -11.82 12.04 8.15
N VAL A 185 -12.20 12.72 7.06
CA VAL A 185 -11.28 13.36 6.10
C VAL A 185 -10.26 14.28 6.76
N SER A 186 -10.67 15.07 7.76
CA SER A 186 -9.78 15.97 8.49
C SER A 186 -8.74 15.23 9.32
N ILE A 187 -9.13 14.13 9.96
CA ILE A 187 -8.23 13.28 10.76
C ILE A 187 -7.31 12.49 9.84
N GLN A 188 -7.82 12.00 8.71
CA GLN A 188 -7.05 11.33 7.68
C GLN A 188 -5.89 12.20 7.19
N LYS A 189 -6.17 13.46 6.83
CA LYS A 189 -5.14 14.43 6.43
C LYS A 189 -4.04 14.57 7.49
N ASN A 190 -4.41 14.75 8.76
CA ASN A 190 -3.46 14.89 9.86
C ASN A 190 -2.57 13.63 10.06
N VAL A 191 -3.11 12.43 9.82
CA VAL A 191 -2.34 11.18 9.90
C VAL A 191 -1.37 11.06 8.71
N ILE A 192 -1.78 11.48 7.52
CA ILE A 192 -0.89 11.50 6.34
C ILE A 192 0.25 12.50 6.54
N GLU A 193 -0.04 13.72 6.99
CA GLU A 193 0.98 14.74 7.28
C GLU A 193 1.99 14.22 8.33
N LEU A 194 1.51 13.52 9.36
CA LEU A 194 2.38 12.85 10.35
C LEU A 194 3.28 11.81 9.68
N LEU A 195 2.72 10.93 8.83
CA LEU A 195 3.50 9.90 8.13
C LEU A 195 4.55 10.50 7.20
N VAL A 196 4.19 11.54 6.44
CA VAL A 196 5.12 12.25 5.54
C VAL A 196 6.26 12.91 6.33
N ARG A 197 5.95 13.56 7.46
CA ARG A 197 6.95 14.13 8.35
C ARG A 197 7.90 13.05 8.87
N LEU A 198 7.37 11.97 9.43
CA LEU A 198 8.17 10.88 10.00
C LEU A 198 9.00 10.15 8.93
N GLN A 199 8.46 10.00 7.72
CA GLN A 199 9.17 9.44 6.57
C GLN A 199 10.42 10.26 6.25
N LYS A 200 10.31 11.59 6.22
CA LYS A 200 11.43 12.51 5.93
C LYS A 200 12.44 12.55 7.08
N GLU A 201 11.96 12.71 8.33
CA GLU A 201 12.83 12.83 9.51
C GLU A 201 13.64 11.57 9.80
N LYS A 202 13.04 10.40 9.59
CA LYS A 202 13.64 9.09 9.92
C LYS A 202 14.13 8.31 8.70
N ASN A 203 13.94 8.86 7.50
CA ASN A 203 14.29 8.21 6.23
C ASN A 203 13.67 6.81 6.07
N ILE A 204 12.41 6.65 6.48
CA ILE A 204 11.66 5.39 6.44
C ILE A 204 11.08 5.20 5.04
N SER A 205 11.13 3.98 4.52
CA SER A 205 10.41 3.60 3.30
C SER A 205 8.98 3.23 3.65
N ILE A 206 7.99 3.79 2.96
CA ILE A 206 6.56 3.52 3.25
C ILE A 206 5.92 2.76 2.09
N VAL A 207 5.19 1.69 2.40
CA VAL A 207 4.23 1.06 1.49
C VAL A 207 2.83 1.40 1.99
N PHE A 208 2.09 2.19 1.23
CA PHE A 208 0.79 2.70 1.65
C PHE A 208 -0.32 2.13 0.76
N ILE A 209 -1.20 1.33 1.36
CA ILE A 209 -2.36 0.76 0.67
C ILE A 209 -3.58 1.63 0.92
N CYS A 210 -4.28 1.98 -0.16
CA CYS A 210 -5.51 2.74 -0.12
C CYS A 210 -6.40 2.39 -1.32
N HIS A 211 -7.69 2.69 -1.22
CA HIS A 211 -8.62 2.65 -2.37
C HIS A 211 -8.81 4.04 -3.01
N ASP A 212 -8.33 5.10 -2.36
CA ASP A 212 -8.45 6.49 -2.82
C ASP A 212 -7.14 6.93 -3.50
N ILE A 213 -7.18 7.02 -4.83
CA ILE A 213 -6.06 7.44 -5.67
C ILE A 213 -5.70 8.93 -5.45
N ALA A 214 -6.71 9.80 -5.20
CA ALA A 214 -6.47 11.22 -4.96
C ALA A 214 -5.71 11.47 -3.68
N LEU A 215 -6.02 10.70 -2.63
CA LEU A 215 -5.27 10.79 -1.40
C LEU A 215 -3.81 10.39 -1.62
N VAL A 216 -3.58 9.23 -2.24
CA VAL A 216 -2.23 8.65 -2.36
C VAL A 216 -1.34 9.46 -3.29
N GLN A 217 -1.85 9.98 -4.42
CA GLN A 217 -1.07 10.82 -5.34
C GLN A 217 -0.51 12.08 -4.67
N SER A 218 -1.17 12.58 -3.60
CA SER A 218 -0.75 13.81 -2.93
C SER A 218 0.56 13.69 -2.14
N PHE A 219 1.00 12.46 -1.82
CA PHE A 219 2.20 12.24 -0.99
C PHE A 219 3.06 11.04 -1.43
N ALA A 220 2.56 10.14 -2.26
CA ALA A 220 3.33 9.01 -2.74
C ALA A 220 4.36 9.45 -3.79
N HIS A 221 5.58 8.88 -3.71
CA HIS A 221 6.61 9.10 -4.71
C HIS A 221 6.38 8.25 -5.96
N GLN A 222 5.81 7.06 -5.78
CA GLN A 222 5.43 6.13 -6.83
C GLN A 222 4.08 5.52 -6.50
N LEU A 223 3.25 5.34 -7.50
CA LEU A 223 1.94 4.72 -7.39
C LEU A 223 1.91 3.44 -8.23
N ALA A 224 1.45 2.33 -7.64
CA ALA A 224 1.13 1.09 -8.33
C ALA A 224 -0.39 0.87 -8.30
N VAL A 225 -1.00 0.78 -9.47
CA VAL A 225 -2.43 0.54 -9.62
C VAL A 225 -2.68 -0.94 -9.82
N MET A 226 -3.51 -1.53 -8.97
CA MET A 226 -3.78 -2.95 -8.94
C MET A 226 -5.23 -3.26 -9.29
N TYR A 227 -5.45 -4.20 -10.22
CA TYR A 227 -6.76 -4.66 -10.65
C TYR A 227 -6.78 -6.18 -10.82
N LEU A 228 -7.73 -6.89 -10.18
CA LEU A 228 -7.88 -8.35 -10.23
C LEU A 228 -6.54 -9.12 -10.12
N GLY A 229 -5.77 -8.82 -9.08
CA GLY A 229 -4.50 -9.48 -8.81
C GLY A 229 -3.34 -9.05 -9.71
N ASN A 230 -3.52 -8.10 -10.62
CA ASN A 230 -2.48 -7.66 -11.55
C ASN A 230 -2.11 -6.19 -11.31
N ILE A 231 -0.83 -5.85 -11.49
CA ILE A 231 -0.42 -4.45 -11.62
C ILE A 231 -0.71 -4.02 -13.05
N VAL A 232 -1.55 -3.00 -13.18
CA VAL A 232 -1.96 -2.47 -14.50
C VAL A 232 -1.21 -1.21 -14.87
N GLU A 233 -0.73 -0.46 -13.87
CA GLU A 233 0.09 0.73 -14.10
C GLU A 233 0.99 0.98 -12.87
N VAL A 234 2.23 1.43 -13.13
CA VAL A 234 3.14 1.98 -12.13
C VAL A 234 3.60 3.34 -12.64
N ILE A 235 3.42 4.40 -11.84
CA ILE A 235 3.64 5.78 -12.29
C ILE A 235 4.19 6.64 -11.15
N PRO A 236 5.07 7.64 -11.39
CA PRO A 236 5.43 8.64 -10.40
C PRO A 236 4.20 9.34 -9.83
N GLY A 237 4.13 9.53 -8.50
CA GLY A 237 2.93 10.09 -7.86
C GLY A 237 2.53 11.47 -8.38
N GLU A 238 3.50 12.35 -8.65
CA GLU A 238 3.30 13.69 -9.19
C GLU A 238 2.78 13.70 -10.65
N GLU A 239 2.99 12.60 -11.38
CA GLU A 239 2.60 12.48 -12.79
C GLU A 239 1.21 11.82 -12.97
N VAL A 240 0.63 11.24 -11.93
CA VAL A 240 -0.61 10.43 -12.02
C VAL A 240 -1.76 11.21 -12.66
N ALA A 241 -2.00 12.45 -12.20
CA ALA A 241 -3.14 13.24 -12.67
C ALA A 241 -3.05 13.60 -14.16
N GLN A 242 -1.83 13.74 -14.69
CA GLN A 242 -1.61 14.21 -16.06
C GLN A 242 -1.26 13.08 -17.03
N TYR A 243 -0.55 12.04 -16.59
CA TYR A 243 0.05 11.06 -17.49
C TYR A 243 -0.46 9.62 -17.30
N ALA A 244 -1.47 9.40 -16.42
CA ALA A 244 -2.10 8.09 -16.31
C ALA A 244 -2.64 7.63 -17.67
N CYS A 245 -2.20 6.47 -18.13
CA CYS A 245 -2.52 5.99 -19.47
C CYS A 245 -3.30 4.67 -19.50
N HIS A 246 -3.41 3.96 -18.37
CA HIS A 246 -4.29 2.79 -18.32
C HIS A 246 -5.74 3.24 -18.10
N PRO A 247 -6.73 2.77 -18.89
CA PRO A 247 -8.12 3.20 -18.77
C PRO A 247 -8.74 3.01 -17.39
N TYR A 248 -8.30 2.00 -16.62
CA TYR A 248 -8.74 1.82 -15.23
C TYR A 248 -8.22 2.94 -14.33
N THR A 249 -6.95 3.34 -14.48
CA THR A 249 -6.37 4.44 -13.68
C THR A 249 -7.08 5.76 -13.99
N GLN A 250 -7.35 6.03 -15.28
CA GLN A 250 -8.11 7.21 -15.71
C GLN A 250 -9.53 7.20 -15.13
N ALA A 251 -10.20 6.05 -15.14
CA ALA A 251 -11.53 5.90 -14.58
C ALA A 251 -11.55 6.09 -13.04
N LEU A 252 -10.51 5.64 -12.32
CA LEU A 252 -10.35 5.93 -10.90
C LEU A 252 -10.17 7.43 -10.64
N LEU A 253 -9.42 8.13 -11.49
CA LEU A 253 -9.25 9.60 -11.41
C LEU A 253 -10.54 10.33 -11.78
N GLY A 254 -11.26 9.89 -12.83
CA GLY A 254 -12.52 10.47 -13.27
C GLY A 254 -13.67 10.31 -12.27
N ALA A 255 -13.60 9.30 -11.39
CA ALA A 255 -14.59 9.09 -10.33
C ALA A 255 -14.40 10.05 -9.13
N LEU A 256 -13.35 10.88 -9.13
CA LEU A 256 -13.11 11.85 -8.06
C LEU A 256 -14.09 13.02 -8.17
N PHE A 257 -14.86 13.22 -7.11
CA PHE A 257 -15.69 14.41 -6.98
C PHE A 257 -14.84 15.65 -6.71
N SER A 258 -14.89 16.64 -7.60
CA SER A 258 -14.30 17.95 -7.34
C SER A 258 -15.40 18.92 -6.86
N ILE A 259 -15.12 19.69 -5.82
CA ILE A 259 -15.98 20.80 -5.37
C ILE A 259 -16.12 21.89 -6.44
N HIS A 260 -15.26 21.86 -7.46
CA HIS A 260 -15.28 22.78 -8.59
C HIS A 260 -16.03 22.22 -9.81
N MET A 261 -16.61 21.02 -9.72
CA MET A 261 -17.44 20.49 -10.79
C MET A 261 -18.73 21.31 -10.93
N GLU A 262 -19.05 21.70 -12.15
CA GLU A 262 -20.35 22.34 -12.42
C GLU A 262 -21.51 21.38 -12.15
N PRO A 263 -22.62 21.87 -11.57
CA PRO A 263 -23.80 21.06 -11.39
C PRO A 263 -24.29 20.48 -12.71
N GLY A 264 -24.42 19.15 -12.77
CA GLY A 264 -24.84 18.46 -14.00
C GLY A 264 -23.69 17.87 -14.83
N THR A 265 -22.43 18.07 -14.44
CA THR A 265 -21.29 17.38 -15.08
C THR A 265 -21.48 15.88 -14.94
N LYS A 266 -21.43 15.16 -16.06
CA LYS A 266 -21.52 13.70 -16.08
C LYS A 266 -20.25 13.11 -15.46
N ILE A 267 -20.42 12.42 -14.32
CA ILE A 267 -19.32 11.71 -13.70
C ILE A 267 -19.08 10.44 -14.50
N GLU A 268 -17.87 10.27 -15.02
CA GLU A 268 -17.47 9.03 -15.65
C GLU A 268 -17.22 7.98 -14.57
N SER A 269 -18.28 7.26 -14.20
CA SER A 269 -18.16 6.09 -13.34
C SER A 269 -17.65 4.91 -14.14
N ILE A 270 -16.87 4.05 -13.49
CA ILE A 270 -16.47 2.77 -14.09
C ILE A 270 -17.74 1.92 -14.21
N GLU A 271 -18.22 1.73 -15.45
CA GLU A 271 -19.41 0.92 -15.71
C GLU A 271 -19.12 -0.58 -15.49
N GLY A 272 -20.14 -1.32 -15.04
CA GLY A 272 -20.06 -2.75 -14.78
C GLY A 272 -19.50 -3.15 -13.41
N GLU A 273 -19.84 -4.36 -12.98
CA GLU A 273 -19.36 -4.94 -11.74
C GLU A 273 -17.93 -5.48 -11.91
N VAL A 274 -17.17 -5.52 -10.81
CA VAL A 274 -15.85 -6.16 -10.80
C VAL A 274 -16.04 -7.65 -11.06
N PRO A 275 -15.38 -8.23 -12.09
CA PRO A 275 -15.46 -9.65 -12.34
C PRO A 275 -15.04 -10.48 -11.13
N SER A 276 -15.60 -11.67 -10.99
CA SER A 276 -15.23 -12.58 -9.93
C SER A 276 -13.74 -12.94 -10.02
N PRO A 277 -12.98 -12.87 -8.92
CA PRO A 277 -11.58 -13.30 -8.92
C PRO A 277 -11.41 -14.81 -9.13
N LEU A 278 -12.52 -15.56 -9.18
CA LEU A 278 -12.56 -16.99 -9.56
C LEU A 278 -12.62 -17.19 -11.09
N GLU A 279 -12.95 -16.14 -11.85
CA GLU A 279 -13.17 -16.19 -13.30
C GLU A 279 -12.40 -15.05 -13.97
N VAL A 280 -11.07 -15.01 -13.71
CA VAL A 280 -10.20 -13.98 -14.28
C VAL A 280 -10.10 -14.18 -15.79
N PRO A 281 -10.35 -13.13 -16.61
CA PRO A 281 -10.23 -13.20 -18.06
C PRO A 281 -8.83 -13.66 -18.50
N SER A 282 -8.74 -14.40 -19.59
CA SER A 282 -7.47 -14.86 -20.18
C SER A 282 -6.67 -13.72 -20.82
N GLY A 283 -7.36 -12.67 -21.25
CA GLY A 283 -6.78 -11.46 -21.82
C GLY A 283 -6.50 -10.37 -20.78
N CYS A 284 -6.74 -9.12 -21.16
CA CYS A 284 -6.63 -7.97 -20.25
C CYS A 284 -7.61 -8.13 -19.08
N PRO A 285 -7.17 -8.02 -17.84
CA PRO A 285 -8.08 -8.15 -16.68
C PRO A 285 -9.22 -7.14 -16.68
N PHE A 286 -9.00 -5.96 -17.26
CA PHE A 286 -9.97 -4.86 -17.34
C PHE A 286 -10.85 -4.89 -18.59
N GLN A 287 -10.73 -5.90 -19.48
CA GLN A 287 -11.39 -5.97 -20.81
C GLN A 287 -12.90 -5.74 -20.77
N ASP A 288 -13.61 -6.28 -19.78
CA ASP A 288 -15.08 -6.24 -19.72
C ASP A 288 -15.65 -4.90 -19.25
N ARG A 289 -14.79 -4.04 -18.69
CA ARG A 289 -15.13 -2.69 -18.21
C ARG A 289 -14.39 -1.58 -18.98
N CYS A 290 -13.63 -1.96 -20.02
CA CYS A 290 -12.81 -1.04 -20.79
C CYS A 290 -13.54 -0.57 -22.05
N ASN A 291 -13.81 0.74 -22.14
CA ASN A 291 -14.43 1.35 -23.31
C ASN A 291 -13.56 1.28 -24.58
N TYR A 292 -12.27 0.96 -24.42
CA TYR A 292 -11.28 0.87 -25.50
C TYR A 292 -10.86 -0.57 -25.79
N CYS A 293 -11.64 -1.56 -25.32
CA CYS A 293 -11.31 -2.97 -25.46
C CYS A 293 -11.30 -3.39 -26.95
N THR A 294 -10.22 -4.03 -27.38
CA THR A 294 -10.07 -4.63 -28.70
C THR A 294 -10.09 -6.16 -28.63
N GLU A 295 -10.18 -6.84 -29.78
CA GLU A 295 -10.11 -8.30 -29.85
C GLU A 295 -8.77 -8.84 -29.28
N GLU A 296 -7.68 -8.12 -29.53
CA GLU A 296 -6.38 -8.46 -28.92
C GLU A 296 -6.37 -8.36 -27.41
N CYS A 297 -7.12 -7.42 -26.83
CA CYS A 297 -7.24 -7.32 -25.37
C CYS A 297 -7.99 -8.52 -24.77
N ARG A 298 -8.89 -9.15 -25.55
CA ARG A 298 -9.63 -10.34 -25.14
C ARG A 298 -8.81 -11.62 -25.26
N SER A 299 -7.93 -11.68 -26.25
CA SER A 299 -7.16 -12.90 -26.56
C SER A 299 -5.83 -12.99 -25.81
N GLN A 300 -5.22 -11.85 -25.44
CA GLN A 300 -3.88 -11.84 -24.84
C GLN A 300 -3.76 -10.80 -23.72
N LYS A 301 -3.28 -11.25 -22.55
CA LYS A 301 -2.94 -10.37 -21.43
C LYS A 301 -1.83 -9.38 -21.84
N PRO A 302 -2.00 -8.06 -21.66
CA PRO A 302 -0.94 -7.09 -21.91
C PRO A 302 0.15 -7.21 -20.84
N GLU A 303 1.39 -7.12 -21.26
CA GLU A 303 2.55 -7.05 -20.35
C GLU A 303 2.72 -5.63 -19.82
N LEU A 304 3.29 -5.52 -18.62
CA LEU A 304 3.67 -4.24 -18.02
C LEU A 304 4.91 -3.71 -18.76
N LYS A 305 4.73 -2.72 -19.63
CA LYS A 305 5.79 -2.15 -20.48
C LYS A 305 6.17 -0.76 -20.03
N LYS A 306 7.45 -0.42 -20.21
CA LYS A 306 7.98 0.92 -19.94
C LYS A 306 7.40 1.92 -20.94
N ILE A 307 6.81 2.98 -20.40
CA ILE A 307 6.23 4.12 -21.13
C ILE A 307 7.22 5.30 -21.10
N SER A 308 7.67 5.63 -19.89
CA SER A 308 8.71 6.63 -19.65
C SER A 308 9.58 6.21 -18.46
N GLU A 309 10.46 7.07 -17.97
CA GLU A 309 11.26 6.77 -16.78
C GLU A 309 10.34 6.72 -15.53
N GLY A 310 10.33 5.57 -14.86
CA GLY A 310 9.48 5.34 -13.67
C GLY A 310 8.02 5.07 -13.99
N HIS A 311 7.58 5.12 -15.27
CA HIS A 311 6.22 4.86 -15.69
C HIS A 311 6.13 3.57 -16.53
N LEU A 312 5.33 2.63 -16.05
CA LEU A 312 5.05 1.34 -16.67
C LEU A 312 3.53 1.17 -16.81
N ALA A 313 3.04 0.63 -17.92
CA ALA A 313 1.61 0.32 -18.08
C ALA A 313 1.38 -0.99 -18.80
N ALA A 314 0.38 -1.74 -18.35
CA ALA A 314 -0.10 -2.98 -18.96
C ALA A 314 -1.32 -2.68 -19.86
N CYS A 315 -1.13 -1.81 -20.85
CA CYS A 315 -2.16 -1.42 -21.79
C CYS A 315 -1.60 -1.29 -23.21
N ARG A 316 -2.29 -1.85 -24.19
CA ARG A 316 -1.90 -1.75 -25.61
C ARG A 316 -2.01 -0.34 -26.16
N MET A 317 -2.97 0.43 -25.63
CA MET A 317 -3.22 1.82 -26.04
C MET A 317 -2.30 2.84 -25.37
N ALA A 318 -1.47 2.43 -24.42
CA ALA A 318 -0.66 3.35 -23.62
C ALA A 318 0.24 4.28 -24.46
N ALA A 319 0.87 3.77 -25.50
CA ALA A 319 1.70 4.56 -26.42
C ALA A 319 0.90 5.58 -27.27
N ASP A 320 -0.36 5.30 -27.55
CA ASP A 320 -1.22 6.19 -28.34
C ASP A 320 -1.77 7.33 -27.47
N TRP A 321 -2.04 7.07 -26.21
CA TRP A 321 -2.46 8.09 -25.26
C TRP A 321 -1.41 9.17 -25.08
N GLN A 322 -0.15 8.80 -24.90
CA GLN A 322 0.95 9.77 -24.77
C GLN A 322 1.11 10.65 -26.01
N ARG A 323 0.89 10.10 -27.21
CA ARG A 323 0.95 10.88 -28.47
C ARG A 323 -0.18 11.89 -28.59
N ARG A 324 -1.38 11.56 -28.09
CA ARG A 324 -2.55 12.46 -28.13
C ARG A 324 -2.38 13.65 -27.19
N GLU A 325 -1.84 13.41 -25.98
CA GLU A 325 -1.57 14.49 -25.03
C GLU A 325 -0.43 15.39 -25.47
N ALA A 326 0.66 14.84 -26.03
CA ALA A 326 1.74 15.64 -26.61
C ALA A 326 1.31 16.49 -27.80
N ALA A 327 0.20 16.14 -28.48
CA ALA A 327 -0.36 16.92 -29.60
C ALA A 327 -1.42 17.94 -29.16
N ALA A 328 -1.85 17.89 -27.87
CA ALA A 328 -2.87 18.79 -27.31
C ALA A 328 -2.27 19.95 -26.48
N VAL A 329 -0.95 19.99 -26.29
CA VAL A 329 -0.15 21.06 -25.68
C VAL A 329 0.53 21.88 -26.79
#